data_3e94801cac9ae959adfeb38aa6a361d1
#
_entry.id   3e94801cac9ae959adfeb38aa6a361d1
#
_cell.length_a   1.000
_cell.length_b   1.000
_cell.length_c   1.000
_cell.angle_alpha   90.00
_cell.angle_beta   90.00
_cell.angle_gamma   90.00
#
_symmetry.space_group_name_H-M   'P 1'
#
loop_
_entity.id
_entity.type
_entity.pdbx_description
1 polymer ?
#
loop_
_entity_poly.entity_id
_entity_poly.type
_entity_poly.pdbx_seq_one_letter_code
_entity_poly.pdbx_strand_id
1 'polypeptide(L)'
;MQVLVPGLTADGVLRTFQAEAFALFLGAAITATGLVAAAFAVIRRERVSLLVYFALFAILYGARMWIQTRLFALIFDGSTAFIRVHRAINYVVPVPAFLFFDGAGFLRRKARILTYSFFAVFAILALATLISGPSNFYQQTNNVLVIAALLLLLTEPMRRHAADHGFIVARRGLLVFTGFALWDNVVGVFHWRLPRIEPLGFVALLASLGYVAARQAMQREQQLADIQKELEVARRIQLSILPSEFPTSGKFHVAARYVPMTSVAGDFYDYVLADDSRAGLLIADVSGHGVPAALIASMVKLAATSQRAKASDPAALLLGMNSALHGNTQNQFVTAAYVYLDAQAREFRYSAAGHPPMLLLREGKVTEIEENGLMLAAFDFATYGTVAHALQPRDRLVLYTDGIVEAANAEGEFFGQENLARVLRDTITFTAHETAERIIHMVQNWARTQDDDLTILVCDYMA
;
A
#
# COMPACT_ATOMS: atom_id res chain seq x y z
N MET A 1 -18.49 48.66 27.79
CA MET A 1 -17.56 49.41 28.65
C MET A 1 -16.16 49.07 28.13
N GLN A 2 -15.63 49.95 27.20
CA GLN A 2 -14.28 49.80 26.64
C GLN A 2 -13.29 50.20 27.72
N VAL A 3 -12.55 49.24 28.25
CA VAL A 3 -11.33 49.51 29.02
C VAL A 3 -10.23 49.83 28.03
N LEU A 4 -10.17 51.10 27.62
CA LEU A 4 -9.03 51.61 26.87
C LEU A 4 -7.82 51.65 27.80
N VAL A 5 -6.84 50.80 27.52
CA VAL A 5 -5.52 50.87 28.15
C VAL A 5 -4.96 52.29 27.87
N PRO A 6 -4.51 53.04 28.90
CA PRO A 6 -4.01 54.39 28.68
C PRO A 6 -2.79 54.39 27.77
N GLY A 7 -2.90 54.97 26.56
CA GLY A 7 -1.84 55.07 25.57
C GLY A 7 -2.00 54.28 24.28
N LEU A 8 -3.02 53.47 24.11
CA LEU A 8 -3.33 52.76 22.85
C LEU A 8 -4.23 53.60 21.96
N THR A 9 -3.63 54.26 20.96
CA THR A 9 -4.40 54.91 19.88
C THR A 9 -4.54 53.92 18.73
N ALA A 10 -5.66 53.96 17.98
CA ALA A 10 -5.88 53.13 16.78
C ALA A 10 -4.72 53.25 15.78
N ASP A 11 -4.20 54.46 15.57
CA ASP A 11 -3.02 54.73 14.72
C ASP A 11 -1.76 54.08 15.26
N GLY A 12 -1.55 54.04 16.57
CA GLY A 12 -0.41 53.38 17.20
C GLY A 12 -0.43 51.88 16.99
N VAL A 13 -1.60 51.24 17.17
CA VAL A 13 -1.80 49.84 16.90
C VAL A 13 -1.59 49.51 15.42
N LEU A 14 -2.16 50.32 14.50
CA LEU A 14 -2.01 50.11 13.05
C LEU A 14 -0.54 50.21 12.61
N ARG A 15 0.20 51.23 13.07
CA ARG A 15 1.64 51.37 12.77
C ARG A 15 2.46 50.19 13.32
N THR A 16 2.17 49.74 14.52
CA THR A 16 2.85 48.57 15.12
C THR A 16 2.54 47.31 14.32
N PHE A 17 1.27 47.09 13.94
CA PHE A 17 0.88 45.99 13.07
C PHE A 17 1.61 46.00 11.71
N GLN A 18 1.62 47.18 11.04
CA GLN A 18 2.32 47.32 9.75
C GLN A 18 3.82 47.03 9.87
N ALA A 19 4.46 47.49 10.94
CA ALA A 19 5.88 47.27 11.18
C ALA A 19 6.21 45.77 11.47
N GLU A 20 5.28 45.03 12.06
CA GLU A 20 5.46 43.62 12.46
C GLU A 20 4.69 42.63 11.59
N ALA A 21 3.94 43.11 10.57
CA ALA A 21 3.09 42.29 9.71
C ALA A 21 3.83 41.09 9.12
N PHE A 22 5.05 41.31 8.64
CA PHE A 22 5.87 40.24 8.06
C PHE A 22 6.13 39.12 9.09
N ALA A 23 6.51 39.45 10.32
CA ALA A 23 6.76 38.47 11.37
C ALA A 23 5.48 37.73 11.80
N LEU A 24 4.34 38.45 11.88
CA LEU A 24 3.05 37.86 12.22
C LEU A 24 2.57 36.87 11.17
N PHE A 25 2.60 37.24 9.87
CA PHE A 25 2.19 36.37 8.78
C PHE A 25 3.12 35.17 8.61
N LEU A 26 4.42 35.41 8.74
CA LEU A 26 5.41 34.32 8.65
C LEU A 26 5.26 33.34 9.82
N GLY A 27 5.07 33.84 11.05
CA GLY A 27 4.77 33.00 12.22
C GLY A 27 3.50 32.17 12.06
N ALA A 28 2.43 32.79 11.44
CA ALA A 28 1.20 32.07 11.12
C ALA A 28 1.44 30.94 10.11
N ALA A 29 2.15 31.22 9.02
CA ALA A 29 2.46 30.24 7.98
C ALA A 29 3.28 29.06 8.54
N ILE A 30 4.28 29.36 9.36
CA ILE A 30 5.11 28.32 10.01
C ILE A 30 4.26 27.48 10.98
N THR A 31 3.44 28.09 11.81
CA THR A 31 2.53 27.38 12.75
C THR A 31 1.55 26.50 11.97
N ALA A 32 0.93 27.02 10.91
CA ALA A 32 0.01 26.25 10.06
C ALA A 32 0.71 25.04 9.42
N THR A 33 1.94 25.19 8.93
CA THR A 33 2.75 24.07 8.42
C THR A 33 2.97 23.01 9.50
N GLY A 34 3.28 23.42 10.74
CA GLY A 34 3.42 22.52 11.87
C GLY A 34 2.12 21.78 12.22
N LEU A 35 0.97 22.48 12.20
CA LEU A 35 -0.34 21.87 12.46
C LEU A 35 -0.72 20.84 11.37
N VAL A 36 -0.45 21.15 10.10
CA VAL A 36 -0.65 20.21 9.00
C VAL A 36 0.23 18.96 9.20
N ALA A 37 1.50 19.14 9.55
CA ALA A 37 2.40 18.02 9.84
C ALA A 37 1.92 17.16 11.03
N ALA A 38 1.39 17.79 12.09
CA ALA A 38 0.80 17.10 13.23
C ALA A 38 -0.43 16.27 12.82
N ALA A 39 -1.33 16.86 12.02
CA ALA A 39 -2.51 16.16 11.51
C ALA A 39 -2.12 14.93 10.67
N PHE A 40 -1.14 15.06 9.79
CA PHE A 40 -0.60 13.93 9.02
C PHE A 40 0.00 12.84 9.91
N ALA A 41 0.72 13.20 10.99
CA ALA A 41 1.27 12.23 11.93
C ALA A 41 0.19 11.43 12.65
N VAL A 42 -0.96 12.05 12.96
CA VAL A 42 -2.11 11.38 13.58
C VAL A 42 -2.82 10.45 12.61
N ILE A 43 -3.08 10.91 11.37
CA ILE A 43 -3.84 10.16 10.35
C ILE A 43 -3.09 8.88 9.95
N ARG A 44 -1.76 8.93 9.78
CA ARG A 44 -0.96 7.79 9.33
C ARG A 44 -0.82 6.65 10.32
N ARG A 45 -1.25 6.81 11.58
CA ARG A 45 -1.09 5.82 12.67
C ARG A 45 0.34 5.26 12.85
N GLU A 46 1.23 5.46 11.91
CA GLU A 46 2.65 5.15 12.04
C GLU A 46 3.30 6.27 12.85
N ARG A 47 3.94 5.91 13.96
CA ARG A 47 4.71 6.85 14.79
C ARG A 47 5.98 7.28 14.02
N VAL A 48 5.81 8.10 13.00
CA VAL A 48 6.93 8.75 12.33
C VAL A 48 7.42 9.85 13.27
N SER A 49 8.30 9.49 14.20
CA SER A 49 8.87 10.39 15.22
C SER A 49 9.42 11.68 14.60
N LEU A 50 10.00 11.60 13.40
CA LEU A 50 10.51 12.73 12.66
C LEU A 50 9.44 13.79 12.35
N LEU A 51 8.25 13.37 11.92
CA LEU A 51 7.16 14.27 11.58
C LEU A 51 6.58 14.95 12.84
N VAL A 52 6.52 14.22 13.95
CA VAL A 52 6.10 14.76 15.25
C VAL A 52 7.09 15.81 15.74
N TYR A 53 8.40 15.54 15.68
CA TYR A 53 9.43 16.50 16.10
C TYR A 53 9.42 17.75 15.21
N PHE A 54 9.25 17.58 13.89
CA PHE A 54 9.10 18.70 12.97
C PHE A 54 7.86 19.54 13.29
N ALA A 55 6.72 18.90 13.53
CA ALA A 55 5.47 19.58 13.90
C ALA A 55 5.63 20.41 15.18
N LEU A 56 6.17 19.81 16.22
CA LEU A 56 6.45 20.51 17.47
C LEU A 56 7.41 21.69 17.29
N PHE A 57 8.48 21.48 16.51
CA PHE A 57 9.44 22.54 16.22
C PHE A 57 8.78 23.71 15.49
N ALA A 58 8.02 23.44 14.42
CA ALA A 58 7.37 24.48 13.63
C ALA A 58 6.29 25.24 14.45
N ILE A 59 5.46 24.51 15.20
CA ILE A 59 4.42 25.14 16.04
C ILE A 59 5.05 26.05 17.12
N LEU A 60 6.03 25.55 17.84
CA LEU A 60 6.70 26.34 18.89
C LEU A 60 7.49 27.50 18.32
N TYR A 61 8.13 27.33 17.17
CA TYR A 61 8.87 28.40 16.49
C TYR A 61 7.91 29.51 16.02
N GLY A 62 6.80 29.16 15.37
CA GLY A 62 5.80 30.15 14.95
C GLY A 62 5.13 30.85 16.12
N ALA A 63 4.78 30.11 17.20
CA ALA A 63 4.25 30.69 18.43
C ALA A 63 5.27 31.66 19.09
N ARG A 64 6.57 31.31 19.10
CA ARG A 64 7.64 32.21 19.55
C ARG A 64 7.65 33.50 18.75
N MET A 65 7.52 33.44 17.42
CA MET A 65 7.49 34.64 16.56
C MET A 65 6.34 35.56 16.94
N TRP A 66 5.15 35.04 17.20
CA TRP A 66 4.00 35.83 17.64
C TRP A 66 4.19 36.46 19.02
N ILE A 67 4.56 35.64 20.00
CA ILE A 67 4.75 36.06 21.37
C ILE A 67 5.84 37.15 21.49
N GLN A 68 6.81 37.19 20.54
CA GLN A 68 7.89 38.18 20.54
C GLN A 68 7.54 39.51 19.89
N THR A 69 6.33 39.65 19.28
CA THR A 69 5.90 40.91 18.70
C THR A 69 5.47 41.92 19.78
N ARG A 70 5.67 43.21 19.50
CA ARG A 70 5.18 44.29 20.36
C ARG A 70 3.64 44.30 20.41
N LEU A 71 2.99 43.92 19.32
CA LEU A 71 1.54 43.83 19.25
C LEU A 71 1.00 42.87 20.33
N PHE A 72 1.61 41.68 20.47
CA PHE A 72 1.23 40.73 21.52
C PHE A 72 1.52 41.27 22.93
N ALA A 73 2.63 41.94 23.12
CA ALA A 73 2.97 42.59 24.36
C ALA A 73 1.95 43.67 24.78
N LEU A 74 1.39 44.41 23.81
CA LEU A 74 0.34 45.40 24.02
C LEU A 74 -1.00 44.77 24.43
N ILE A 75 -1.35 43.61 23.83
CA ILE A 75 -2.59 42.87 24.12
C ILE A 75 -2.59 42.31 25.53
N PHE A 76 -1.44 41.80 26.01
CA PHE A 76 -1.33 41.17 27.33
C PHE A 76 -0.85 42.11 28.45
N ASP A 77 -0.78 43.41 28.16
CA ASP A 77 -0.52 44.52 29.10
C ASP A 77 0.61 44.28 30.12
N GLY A 78 1.74 43.70 29.63
CA GLY A 78 2.93 43.51 30.44
C GLY A 78 2.77 42.64 31.69
N SER A 79 1.75 41.77 31.73
CA SER A 79 1.55 40.87 32.86
C SER A 79 2.83 40.06 33.16
N THR A 80 3.14 39.86 34.43
CA THR A 80 4.34 39.11 34.86
C THR A 80 4.34 37.70 34.29
N ALA A 81 3.16 37.07 34.15
CA ALA A 81 2.98 35.77 33.53
C ALA A 81 3.34 35.79 32.05
N PHE A 82 2.90 36.78 31.29
CA PHE A 82 3.25 36.93 29.87
C PHE A 82 4.75 37.13 29.68
N ILE A 83 5.40 37.97 30.49
CA ILE A 83 6.85 38.21 30.40
C ILE A 83 7.63 36.93 30.67
N ARG A 84 7.20 36.11 31.64
CA ARG A 84 7.82 34.79 31.92
C ARG A 84 7.68 33.82 30.76
N VAL A 85 6.46 33.67 30.21
CA VAL A 85 6.22 32.80 29.05
C VAL A 85 6.97 33.27 27.82
N HIS A 86 6.96 34.59 27.52
CA HIS A 86 7.70 35.22 26.43
C HIS A 86 9.18 34.85 26.44
N ARG A 87 9.78 34.79 27.62
CA ARG A 87 11.21 34.45 27.78
C ARG A 87 11.43 32.94 27.79
N ALA A 88 10.57 32.18 28.45
CA ALA A 88 10.72 30.73 28.60
C ALA A 88 10.61 29.99 27.23
N ILE A 89 9.80 30.49 26.30
CA ILE A 89 9.64 29.85 24.96
C ILE A 89 10.96 29.74 24.22
N ASN A 90 11.89 30.69 24.42
CA ASN A 90 13.22 30.65 23.77
C ASN A 90 14.05 29.44 24.19
N TYR A 91 13.81 28.91 25.40
CA TYR A 91 14.54 27.75 25.92
C TYR A 91 13.86 26.42 25.51
N VAL A 92 12.59 26.46 25.15
CA VAL A 92 11.84 25.25 24.76
C VAL A 92 12.02 24.94 23.28
N VAL A 93 12.02 25.94 22.40
CA VAL A 93 12.12 25.78 20.93
C VAL A 93 13.33 24.95 20.47
N PRO A 94 14.53 25.06 21.03
CA PRO A 94 15.68 24.27 20.61
C PRO A 94 15.50 22.76 20.78
N VAL A 95 14.71 22.31 21.76
CA VAL A 95 14.56 20.88 22.07
C VAL A 95 13.95 20.09 20.90
N PRO A 96 12.75 20.41 20.39
CA PRO A 96 12.19 19.69 19.24
C PRO A 96 12.99 19.93 17.94
N ALA A 97 13.67 21.06 17.80
CA ALA A 97 14.56 21.30 16.67
C ALA A 97 15.69 20.25 16.62
N PHE A 98 16.37 20.03 17.74
CA PHE A 98 17.46 19.05 17.78
C PHE A 98 16.95 17.60 17.73
N LEU A 99 15.79 17.29 18.30
CA LEU A 99 15.14 15.98 18.12
C LEU A 99 14.82 15.71 16.65
N PHE A 100 14.36 16.73 15.93
CA PHE A 100 14.14 16.64 14.50
C PHE A 100 15.46 16.39 13.73
N PHE A 101 16.52 17.12 14.03
CA PHE A 101 17.82 16.94 13.38
C PHE A 101 18.45 15.58 13.69
N ASP A 102 18.27 15.05 14.91
CA ASP A 102 18.70 13.71 15.27
C ASP A 102 17.92 12.65 14.51
N GLY A 103 16.60 12.75 14.51
CA GLY A 103 15.70 11.85 13.79
C GLY A 103 15.95 11.85 12.27
N ALA A 104 16.33 12.99 11.70
CA ALA A 104 16.72 13.13 10.30
C ALA A 104 18.13 12.58 10.00
N GLY A 105 18.87 12.10 11.00
CA GLY A 105 20.20 11.52 10.81
C GLY A 105 21.34 12.54 10.67
N PHE A 106 21.09 13.79 11.02
CA PHE A 106 22.11 14.85 10.96
C PHE A 106 23.09 14.85 12.13
N LEU A 107 22.79 14.12 13.23
CA LEU A 107 23.65 14.04 14.41
C LEU A 107 24.38 12.70 14.51
N ARG A 108 25.69 12.75 14.81
CA ARG A 108 26.48 11.56 15.17
C ARG A 108 26.25 11.18 16.64
N ARG A 109 26.62 9.94 16.97
CA ARG A 109 26.41 9.37 18.32
C ARG A 109 27.00 10.25 19.44
N LYS A 110 28.20 10.84 19.26
CA LYS A 110 28.85 11.72 20.27
C LYS A 110 28.13 13.07 20.37
N ALA A 111 27.79 13.69 19.23
CA ALA A 111 27.04 14.94 19.21
C ALA A 111 25.62 14.76 19.79
N ARG A 112 25.01 13.62 19.57
CA ARG A 112 23.73 13.24 20.17
C ARG A 112 23.78 13.27 21.71
N ILE A 113 24.76 12.61 22.31
CA ILE A 113 24.90 12.59 23.79
C ILE A 113 25.02 14.01 24.35
N LEU A 114 25.86 14.85 23.74
CA LEU A 114 26.04 16.22 24.18
C LEU A 114 24.77 17.07 23.99
N THR A 115 24.06 16.90 22.88
CA THR A 115 22.79 17.59 22.62
C THR A 115 21.72 17.22 23.65
N TYR A 116 21.60 15.93 24.00
CA TYR A 116 20.67 15.50 25.05
C TYR A 116 21.04 16.05 26.44
N SER A 117 22.32 16.24 26.73
CA SER A 117 22.75 16.93 27.96
C SER A 117 22.27 18.39 28.00
N PHE A 118 22.25 19.07 26.83
CA PHE A 118 21.73 20.44 26.74
C PHE A 118 20.23 20.52 27.02
N PHE A 119 19.46 19.47 26.68
CA PHE A 119 18.01 19.47 26.96
C PHE A 119 17.68 19.64 28.44
N ALA A 120 18.45 18.99 29.31
CA ALA A 120 18.30 19.16 30.75
C ALA A 120 18.52 20.62 31.16
N VAL A 121 19.55 21.27 30.61
CA VAL A 121 19.84 22.69 30.89
C VAL A 121 18.75 23.60 30.36
N PHE A 122 18.25 23.37 29.10
CA PHE A 122 17.13 24.12 28.54
C PHE A 122 15.87 23.99 29.40
N ALA A 123 15.55 22.79 29.88
CA ALA A 123 14.40 22.57 30.78
C ALA A 123 14.55 23.31 32.12
N ILE A 124 15.75 23.28 32.70
CA ILE A 124 16.06 24.02 33.93
C ILE A 124 15.93 25.53 33.71
N LEU A 125 16.46 26.08 32.60
CA LEU A 125 16.36 27.51 32.30
C LEU A 125 14.90 27.94 32.07
N ALA A 126 14.09 27.10 31.37
CA ALA A 126 12.67 27.37 31.17
C ALA A 126 11.92 27.40 32.52
N LEU A 127 12.12 26.37 33.35
CA LEU A 127 11.50 26.28 34.69
C LEU A 127 11.93 27.40 35.60
N ALA A 128 13.21 27.69 35.67
CA ALA A 128 13.74 28.80 36.50
C ALA A 128 13.14 30.15 36.07
N THR A 129 12.98 30.39 34.75
CA THR A 129 12.35 31.61 34.24
C THR A 129 10.88 31.71 34.59
N LEU A 130 10.15 30.58 34.56
CA LEU A 130 8.73 30.55 34.96
C LEU A 130 8.53 30.79 36.46
N ILE A 131 9.42 30.30 37.32
CA ILE A 131 9.33 30.41 38.77
C ILE A 131 9.90 31.76 39.25
N SER A 132 11.18 32.03 38.96
CA SER A 132 11.95 33.14 39.49
C SER A 132 11.89 34.41 38.64
N GLY A 133 11.33 34.32 37.43
CA GLY A 133 11.30 35.40 36.46
C GLY A 133 12.53 35.42 35.53
N PRO A 134 12.49 36.25 34.48
CA PRO A 134 13.55 36.34 33.49
C PRO A 134 14.83 36.94 34.05
N SER A 135 15.99 36.38 33.69
CA SER A 135 17.33 36.90 34.02
C SER A 135 18.20 37.02 32.78
N ASN A 136 19.04 38.05 32.71
CA ASN A 136 20.04 38.19 31.63
C ASN A 136 21.01 37.01 31.61
N PHE A 137 21.34 36.45 32.78
CA PHE A 137 22.17 35.28 32.92
C PHE A 137 21.53 34.06 32.19
N TYR A 138 20.24 33.79 32.38
CA TYR A 138 19.54 32.69 31.71
C TYR A 138 19.53 32.88 30.20
N GLN A 139 19.33 34.11 29.73
CA GLN A 139 19.34 34.40 28.29
C GLN A 139 20.72 34.22 27.65
N GLN A 140 21.77 34.70 28.31
CA GLN A 140 23.13 34.53 27.81
C GLN A 140 23.55 33.05 27.78
N THR A 141 23.25 32.32 28.85
CA THR A 141 23.48 30.86 28.91
C THR A 141 22.77 30.13 27.78
N ASN A 142 21.51 30.45 27.50
CA ASN A 142 20.77 29.88 26.38
C ASN A 142 21.48 30.17 25.04
N ASN A 143 21.83 31.43 24.78
CA ASN A 143 22.48 31.82 23.51
C ASN A 143 23.80 31.08 23.32
N VAL A 144 24.62 30.96 24.34
CA VAL A 144 25.90 30.22 24.28
C VAL A 144 25.67 28.74 24.03
N LEU A 145 24.69 28.11 24.68
CA LEU A 145 24.35 26.70 24.45
C LEU A 145 23.81 26.44 23.03
N VAL A 146 22.96 27.34 22.54
CA VAL A 146 22.44 27.25 21.16
C VAL A 146 23.57 27.43 20.16
N ILE A 147 24.47 28.41 20.36
CA ILE A 147 25.66 28.60 19.51
C ILE A 147 26.51 27.31 19.51
N ALA A 148 26.82 26.75 20.67
CA ALA A 148 27.60 25.53 20.76
C ALA A 148 26.95 24.36 20.04
N ALA A 149 25.63 24.20 20.19
CA ALA A 149 24.87 23.15 19.51
C ALA A 149 24.81 23.36 17.98
N LEU A 150 24.63 24.60 17.51
CA LEU A 150 24.65 24.93 16.08
C LEU A 150 26.05 24.73 15.46
N LEU A 151 27.12 25.06 16.17
CA LEU A 151 28.50 24.78 15.72
C LEU A 151 28.75 23.28 15.61
N LEU A 152 28.20 22.45 16.53
CA LEU A 152 28.24 20.99 16.40
C LEU A 152 27.56 20.49 15.11
N LEU A 153 26.40 21.06 14.75
CA LEU A 153 25.73 20.74 13.49
C LEU A 153 26.57 21.12 12.26
N LEU A 154 27.35 22.21 12.32
CA LEU A 154 28.19 22.65 11.20
C LEU A 154 29.47 21.83 11.07
N THR A 155 30.07 21.40 12.19
CA THR A 155 31.38 20.72 12.20
C THR A 155 31.28 19.21 12.00
N GLU A 156 30.13 18.63 12.26
CA GLU A 156 29.92 17.20 12.04
C GLU A 156 29.92 16.86 10.54
N PRO A 157 30.90 16.09 10.02
CA PRO A 157 30.88 15.71 8.63
C PRO A 157 29.74 14.73 8.38
N MET A 158 28.75 15.19 7.66
CA MET A 158 27.61 14.39 7.18
C MET A 158 28.11 13.41 6.10
N ARG A 159 28.79 12.34 6.51
CA ARG A 159 29.41 11.37 5.60
C ARG A 159 28.49 10.25 5.14
N ARG A 160 27.28 10.09 5.70
CA ARG A 160 26.34 9.05 5.30
C ARG A 160 25.33 9.62 4.31
N HIS A 161 25.25 9.06 3.12
CA HIS A 161 24.33 9.37 2.02
C HIS A 161 24.67 10.56 1.12
N ALA A 162 25.94 10.83 0.88
CA ALA A 162 26.37 11.86 -0.10
C ALA A 162 25.87 11.61 -1.54
N ALA A 163 25.30 10.44 -1.83
CA ALA A 163 24.77 10.08 -3.14
C ALA A 163 23.28 10.43 -3.35
N ASP A 164 22.51 10.65 -2.27
CA ASP A 164 21.08 11.00 -2.39
C ASP A 164 20.91 12.52 -2.57
N HIS A 165 20.40 12.90 -3.74
CA HIS A 165 20.14 14.31 -4.09
C HIS A 165 19.16 14.98 -3.11
N GLY A 166 18.15 14.26 -2.62
CA GLY A 166 17.22 14.77 -1.62
C GLY A 166 17.91 15.15 -0.32
N PHE A 167 18.83 14.30 0.15
CA PHE A 167 19.64 14.57 1.33
C PHE A 167 20.54 15.79 1.16
N ILE A 168 21.14 15.97 -0.02
CA ILE A 168 21.98 17.16 -0.32
C ILE A 168 21.16 18.44 -0.23
N VAL A 169 19.93 18.46 -0.76
CA VAL A 169 19.05 19.65 -0.73
C VAL A 169 18.62 19.95 0.71
N ALA A 170 18.17 18.96 1.47
CA ALA A 170 17.80 19.12 2.88
C ALA A 170 18.97 19.65 3.72
N ARG A 171 20.18 19.14 3.48
CA ARG A 171 21.43 19.60 4.10
C ARG A 171 21.72 21.06 3.79
N ARG A 172 21.56 21.49 2.53
CA ARG A 172 21.77 22.90 2.16
C ARG A 172 20.79 23.82 2.89
N GLY A 173 19.52 23.44 2.95
CA GLY A 173 18.51 24.18 3.73
C GLY A 173 18.85 24.26 5.22
N LEU A 174 19.32 23.16 5.81
CA LEU A 174 19.77 23.12 7.20
C LEU A 174 20.98 24.03 7.44
N LEU A 175 21.97 24.02 6.55
CA LEU A 175 23.17 24.89 6.67
C LEU A 175 22.80 26.38 6.60
N VAL A 176 21.89 26.75 5.70
CA VAL A 176 21.36 28.12 5.62
C VAL A 176 20.65 28.51 6.90
N PHE A 177 19.72 27.66 7.39
CA PHE A 177 19.04 27.90 8.65
C PHE A 177 20.03 28.05 9.83
N THR A 178 20.99 27.14 9.92
CA THR A 178 22.00 27.13 10.98
C THR A 178 22.84 28.40 10.95
N GLY A 179 23.25 28.87 9.77
CA GLY A 179 24.01 30.12 9.62
C GLY A 179 23.22 31.34 10.08
N PHE A 180 21.93 31.42 9.74
CA PHE A 180 21.07 32.54 10.12
C PHE A 180 20.72 32.49 11.62
N ALA A 181 20.45 31.29 12.16
CA ALA A 181 20.25 31.11 13.59
C ALA A 181 21.51 31.45 14.41
N LEU A 182 22.68 31.09 13.92
CA LEU A 182 23.97 31.45 14.53
C LEU A 182 24.16 32.97 14.55
N TRP A 183 23.89 33.65 13.42
CA TRP A 183 23.93 35.11 13.35
C TRP A 183 23.03 35.75 14.44
N ASP A 184 21.79 35.40 14.53
CA ASP A 184 20.87 36.00 15.50
C ASP A 184 21.27 35.74 16.96
N ASN A 185 21.84 34.57 17.26
CA ASN A 185 22.33 34.27 18.60
C ASN A 185 23.63 35.07 18.91
N VAL A 186 24.54 35.25 17.95
CA VAL A 186 25.75 36.10 18.10
C VAL A 186 25.34 37.55 18.32
N VAL A 187 24.45 38.10 17.48
CA VAL A 187 23.87 39.44 17.66
C VAL A 187 23.26 39.62 19.05
N GLY A 188 22.59 38.57 19.56
CA GLY A 188 22.01 38.58 20.90
C GLY A 188 23.04 38.60 22.02
N VAL A 189 24.16 37.86 21.91
CA VAL A 189 25.26 37.84 22.89
C VAL A 189 25.94 39.20 23.00
N PHE A 190 26.25 39.81 21.83
CA PHE A 190 26.94 41.10 21.77
C PHE A 190 26.01 42.32 21.91
N HIS A 191 24.70 42.10 22.04
CA HIS A 191 23.69 43.16 22.16
C HIS A 191 23.69 44.16 20.99
N TRP A 192 24.08 43.71 19.77
CA TRP A 192 24.05 44.51 18.55
C TRP A 192 22.62 44.87 18.16
N ARG A 193 22.42 46.08 17.62
CA ARG A 193 21.12 46.51 17.08
C ARG A 193 20.98 46.18 15.59
N LEU A 194 21.24 44.91 15.25
CA LEU A 194 21.15 44.41 13.88
C LEU A 194 19.83 43.65 13.65
N PRO A 195 19.33 43.56 12.39
CA PRO A 195 18.11 42.87 12.09
C PRO A 195 18.25 41.36 12.36
N ARG A 196 17.18 40.77 12.85
CA ARG A 196 17.06 39.33 13.03
C ARG A 196 16.67 38.67 11.72
N ILE A 197 17.44 37.70 11.28
CA ILE A 197 17.31 37.03 9.99
C ILE A 197 17.02 35.53 10.11
N GLU A 198 17.03 34.96 11.32
CA GLU A 198 16.74 33.56 11.60
C GLU A 198 15.43 33.08 10.95
N PRO A 199 14.32 33.86 10.91
CA PRO A 199 13.07 33.45 10.27
C PRO A 199 13.22 33.18 8.76
N LEU A 200 14.09 33.91 8.06
CA LEU A 200 14.38 33.67 6.64
C LEU A 200 15.12 32.34 6.45
N GLY A 201 16.03 32.02 7.36
CA GLY A 201 16.70 30.72 7.39
C GLY A 201 15.71 29.58 7.59
N PHE A 202 14.70 29.79 8.46
CA PHE A 202 13.64 28.79 8.66
C PHE A 202 12.81 28.57 7.37
N VAL A 203 12.48 29.62 6.64
CA VAL A 203 11.81 29.52 5.33
C VAL A 203 12.66 28.71 4.34
N ALA A 204 13.97 28.96 4.28
CA ALA A 204 14.88 28.19 3.43
C ALA A 204 14.91 26.70 3.81
N LEU A 205 14.90 26.38 5.10
CA LEU A 205 14.77 25.00 5.60
C LEU A 205 13.45 24.39 5.18
N LEU A 206 12.33 25.08 5.40
CA LEU A 206 11.00 24.61 4.98
C LEU A 206 10.92 24.37 3.48
N ALA A 207 11.42 25.29 2.66
CA ALA A 207 11.42 25.16 1.21
C ALA A 207 12.24 23.93 0.76
N SER A 208 13.40 23.70 1.39
CA SER A 208 14.24 22.54 1.08
C SER A 208 13.57 21.21 1.46
N LEU A 209 12.94 21.15 2.62
CA LEU A 209 12.21 19.96 3.08
C LEU A 209 10.96 19.71 2.22
N GLY A 210 10.21 20.76 1.87
CA GLY A 210 9.06 20.71 0.99
C GLY A 210 9.43 20.17 -0.40
N TYR A 211 10.52 20.66 -0.96
CA TYR A 211 11.06 20.17 -2.24
C TYR A 211 11.40 18.67 -2.18
N VAL A 212 12.08 18.23 -1.11
CA VAL A 212 12.43 16.80 -0.94
C VAL A 212 11.19 15.94 -0.81
N ALA A 213 10.22 16.39 0.00
CA ALA A 213 8.96 15.67 0.19
C ALA A 213 8.15 15.55 -1.12
N ALA A 214 8.03 16.65 -1.86
CA ALA A 214 7.35 16.68 -3.15
C ALA A 214 8.03 15.73 -4.17
N ARG A 215 9.35 15.78 -4.26
CA ARG A 215 10.13 14.91 -5.15
C ARG A 215 9.97 13.43 -4.79
N GLN A 216 10.03 13.07 -3.51
CA GLN A 216 9.82 11.68 -3.07
C GLN A 216 8.39 11.20 -3.38
N ALA A 217 7.39 12.06 -3.20
CA ALA A 217 6.01 11.74 -3.56
C ALA A 217 5.88 11.46 -5.06
N MET A 218 6.42 12.33 -5.91
CA MET A 218 6.41 12.15 -7.37
C MET A 218 7.16 10.89 -7.81
N GLN A 219 8.31 10.60 -7.20
CA GLN A 219 9.07 9.37 -7.52
C GLN A 219 8.29 8.10 -7.15
N ARG A 220 7.61 8.08 -6.00
CA ARG A 220 6.75 6.96 -5.60
C ARG A 220 5.59 6.77 -6.56
N GLU A 221 4.95 7.86 -6.96
CA GLU A 221 3.85 7.80 -7.92
C GLU A 221 4.31 7.24 -9.28
N GLN A 222 5.46 7.69 -9.77
CA GLN A 222 6.07 7.15 -10.99
C GLN A 222 6.39 5.66 -10.86
N GLN A 223 7.01 5.23 -9.76
CA GLN A 223 7.32 3.81 -9.52
C GLN A 223 6.05 2.95 -9.49
N LEU A 224 4.98 3.43 -8.83
CA LEU A 224 3.70 2.72 -8.82
C LEU A 224 3.09 2.62 -10.23
N ALA A 225 3.14 3.71 -11.00
CA ALA A 225 2.65 3.71 -12.37
C ALA A 225 3.45 2.77 -13.29
N ASP A 226 4.77 2.69 -13.11
CA ASP A 226 5.62 1.77 -13.88
C ASP A 226 5.33 0.30 -13.53
N ILE A 227 5.19 -0.03 -12.22
CA ILE A 227 4.79 -1.37 -11.77
C ILE A 227 3.41 -1.75 -12.33
N GLN A 228 2.45 -0.82 -12.33
CA GLN A 228 1.13 -1.07 -12.90
C GLN A 228 1.18 -1.38 -14.40
N LYS A 229 2.04 -0.68 -15.16
CA LYS A 229 2.25 -0.96 -16.58
C LYS A 229 2.86 -2.35 -16.81
N GLU A 230 3.85 -2.74 -16.01
CA GLU A 230 4.47 -4.07 -16.09
C GLU A 230 3.45 -5.18 -15.81
N LEU A 231 2.60 -5.00 -14.78
CA LEU A 231 1.52 -5.93 -14.45
C LEU A 231 0.47 -6.02 -15.58
N GLU A 232 0.14 -4.91 -16.22
CA GLU A 232 -0.79 -4.92 -17.36
C GLU A 232 -0.20 -5.67 -18.57
N VAL A 233 1.10 -5.56 -18.81
CA VAL A 233 1.78 -6.37 -19.84
C VAL A 233 1.74 -7.86 -19.47
N ALA A 234 2.04 -8.21 -18.22
CA ALA A 234 1.97 -9.59 -17.74
C ALA A 234 0.56 -10.17 -17.90
N ARG A 235 -0.48 -9.39 -17.56
CA ARG A 235 -1.88 -9.75 -17.76
C ARG A 235 -2.20 -10.07 -19.21
N ARG A 236 -1.77 -9.22 -20.14
CA ARG A 236 -2.01 -9.47 -21.59
C ARG A 236 -1.35 -10.75 -22.06
N ILE A 237 -0.12 -11.01 -21.60
CA ILE A 237 0.58 -12.26 -21.94
C ILE A 237 -0.21 -13.45 -21.38
N GLN A 238 -0.64 -13.40 -20.12
CA GLN A 238 -1.41 -14.46 -19.50
C GLN A 238 -2.74 -14.71 -20.22
N LEU A 239 -3.50 -13.65 -20.52
CA LEU A 239 -4.74 -13.80 -21.28
C LEU A 239 -4.52 -14.39 -22.68
N SER A 240 -3.35 -14.18 -23.28
CA SER A 240 -3.04 -14.73 -24.61
C SER A 240 -2.75 -16.23 -24.60
N ILE A 241 -2.44 -16.83 -23.45
CA ILE A 241 -2.23 -18.28 -23.32
C ILE A 241 -3.54 -19.04 -23.03
N LEU A 242 -4.59 -18.35 -22.57
CA LEU A 242 -5.92 -18.92 -22.41
C LEU A 242 -6.59 -19.05 -23.79
N PRO A 243 -7.35 -20.12 -24.04
CA PRO A 243 -8.10 -20.23 -25.28
C PRO A 243 -9.21 -19.17 -25.32
N SER A 244 -9.33 -18.47 -26.46
CA SER A 244 -10.35 -17.43 -26.64
C SER A 244 -11.78 -18.01 -26.71
N GLU A 245 -11.94 -19.04 -27.52
CA GLU A 245 -13.24 -19.71 -27.74
C GLU A 245 -13.02 -21.19 -27.99
N PHE A 246 -14.04 -21.99 -27.64
CA PHE A 246 -14.09 -23.37 -28.05
C PHE A 246 -14.46 -23.43 -29.54
N PRO A 247 -13.80 -24.26 -30.35
CA PRO A 247 -14.15 -24.41 -31.78
C PRO A 247 -15.60 -24.76 -31.96
N THR A 248 -16.24 -24.18 -32.98
CA THR A 248 -17.64 -24.49 -33.31
C THR A 248 -17.80 -25.99 -33.56
N SER A 249 -18.64 -26.64 -32.76
CA SER A 249 -18.94 -28.05 -32.84
C SER A 249 -20.46 -28.25 -32.89
N GLY A 250 -20.93 -29.18 -33.67
CA GLY A 250 -22.34 -29.59 -33.64
C GLY A 250 -22.70 -30.45 -32.43
N LYS A 251 -21.72 -30.93 -31.66
CA LYS A 251 -21.89 -31.85 -30.55
C LYS A 251 -21.63 -31.23 -29.20
N PHE A 252 -20.75 -30.25 -29.08
CA PHE A 252 -20.35 -29.64 -27.83
C PHE A 252 -20.48 -28.13 -27.90
N HIS A 253 -21.23 -27.53 -26.97
CA HIS A 253 -21.26 -26.10 -26.74
C HIS A 253 -20.55 -25.79 -25.44
N VAL A 254 -19.35 -25.21 -25.53
CA VAL A 254 -18.50 -24.92 -24.36
C VAL A 254 -18.40 -23.42 -24.16
N ALA A 255 -18.58 -22.98 -22.93
CA ALA A 255 -18.35 -21.61 -22.50
C ALA A 255 -17.43 -21.58 -21.29
N ALA A 256 -16.51 -20.62 -21.29
CA ALA A 256 -15.64 -20.34 -20.15
C ALA A 256 -15.91 -18.92 -19.62
N ARG A 257 -15.78 -18.75 -18.30
CA ARG A 257 -15.66 -17.45 -17.66
C ARG A 257 -14.48 -17.47 -16.72
N TYR A 258 -13.71 -16.42 -16.80
CA TYR A 258 -12.47 -16.24 -16.06
C TYR A 258 -12.41 -14.80 -15.54
N VAL A 259 -12.45 -14.64 -14.23
CA VAL A 259 -12.43 -13.33 -13.55
C VAL A 259 -11.31 -13.33 -12.53
N PRO A 260 -10.14 -12.77 -12.88
CA PRO A 260 -9.01 -12.72 -11.97
C PRO A 260 -9.27 -11.79 -10.79
N MET A 261 -8.78 -12.17 -9.60
CA MET A 261 -8.83 -11.36 -8.38
C MET A 261 -7.91 -10.13 -8.48
N THR A 262 -6.74 -10.30 -9.10
CA THR A 262 -5.75 -9.24 -9.28
C THR A 262 -5.45 -9.00 -10.76
N SER A 263 -4.37 -8.26 -11.05
CA SER A 263 -3.94 -8.03 -12.45
C SER A 263 -3.58 -9.33 -13.18
N VAL A 264 -3.07 -10.33 -12.45
CA VAL A 264 -2.74 -11.68 -12.95
C VAL A 264 -3.22 -12.72 -11.94
N ALA A 265 -3.51 -13.94 -12.39
CA ALA A 265 -4.21 -14.96 -11.62
C ALA A 265 -3.47 -16.31 -11.60
N GLY A 266 -3.81 -17.16 -10.62
CA GLY A 266 -3.35 -18.54 -10.52
C GLY A 266 -4.19 -19.51 -11.36
N ASP A 267 -5.45 -19.19 -11.56
CA ASP A 267 -6.39 -19.99 -12.32
C ASP A 267 -5.98 -20.15 -13.80
N PHE A 268 -6.26 -21.30 -14.35
CA PHE A 268 -5.97 -21.64 -15.73
C PHE A 268 -7.01 -22.61 -16.28
N TYR A 269 -7.38 -22.45 -17.56
CA TYR A 269 -8.16 -23.45 -18.28
C TYR A 269 -7.64 -23.61 -19.71
N ASP A 270 -7.90 -24.79 -20.30
CA ASP A 270 -7.52 -25.09 -21.67
C ASP A 270 -8.46 -26.09 -22.35
N TYR A 271 -8.47 -26.05 -23.67
CA TYR A 271 -9.08 -27.04 -24.52
C TYR A 271 -7.97 -27.93 -25.11
N VAL A 272 -7.61 -29.00 -24.37
CA VAL A 272 -6.49 -29.89 -24.73
C VAL A 272 -6.78 -30.63 -26.04
N LEU A 273 -8.04 -30.98 -26.25
CA LEU A 273 -8.56 -31.54 -27.51
C LEU A 273 -9.89 -30.86 -27.82
N ALA A 274 -10.09 -30.52 -29.10
CA ALA A 274 -11.32 -29.92 -29.58
C ALA A 274 -11.52 -30.28 -31.05
N ASP A 275 -12.43 -31.21 -31.35
CA ASP A 275 -12.89 -31.54 -32.69
C ASP A 275 -14.42 -31.78 -32.68
N ASP A 276 -15.04 -32.10 -33.81
CA ASP A 276 -16.49 -32.23 -33.92
C ASP A 276 -17.09 -33.35 -33.08
N SER A 277 -16.32 -34.34 -32.68
CA SER A 277 -16.79 -35.53 -31.98
C SER A 277 -16.15 -35.73 -30.59
N ARG A 278 -15.04 -35.02 -30.31
CA ARG A 278 -14.28 -35.17 -29.07
C ARG A 278 -13.92 -33.84 -28.50
N ALA A 279 -14.00 -33.75 -27.18
CA ALA A 279 -13.56 -32.56 -26.41
C ALA A 279 -12.74 -32.98 -25.18
N GLY A 280 -11.67 -32.25 -24.93
CA GLY A 280 -10.83 -32.41 -23.73
C GLY A 280 -10.75 -31.08 -23.00
N LEU A 281 -11.41 -30.95 -21.84
CA LEU A 281 -11.47 -29.69 -21.07
C LEU A 281 -10.63 -29.85 -19.81
N LEU A 282 -9.70 -28.92 -19.63
CA LEU A 282 -8.84 -28.81 -18.46
C LEU A 282 -9.16 -27.52 -17.70
N ILE A 283 -9.27 -27.65 -16.38
CA ILE A 283 -9.26 -26.52 -15.45
C ILE A 283 -8.18 -26.77 -14.40
N ALA A 284 -7.52 -25.74 -13.93
CA ALA A 284 -6.48 -25.84 -12.90
C ALA A 284 -6.42 -24.53 -12.09
N ASP A 285 -5.99 -24.67 -10.86
CA ASP A 285 -5.71 -23.56 -9.96
C ASP A 285 -4.35 -23.76 -9.27
N VAL A 286 -3.55 -22.70 -9.24
CA VAL A 286 -2.22 -22.67 -8.64
C VAL A 286 -2.30 -22.07 -7.25
N SER A 287 -1.82 -22.79 -6.25
CA SER A 287 -1.78 -22.29 -4.87
C SER A 287 -1.08 -20.94 -4.75
N GLY A 288 -1.75 -19.98 -4.07
CA GLY A 288 -1.28 -18.62 -3.93
C GLY A 288 -1.76 -17.71 -5.08
N HIS A 289 -1.32 -16.48 -5.10
CA HIS A 289 -1.85 -15.46 -6.03
C HIS A 289 -0.75 -14.55 -6.62
N GLY A 290 -1.13 -13.79 -7.63
CA GLY A 290 -0.26 -12.78 -8.24
C GLY A 290 0.76 -13.37 -9.22
N VAL A 291 1.87 -12.65 -9.45
CA VAL A 291 2.85 -12.98 -10.49
C VAL A 291 3.46 -14.38 -10.36
N PRO A 292 3.83 -14.87 -9.17
CA PRO A 292 4.35 -16.24 -9.05
C PRO A 292 3.35 -17.30 -9.51
N ALA A 293 2.09 -17.22 -9.09
CA ALA A 293 1.04 -18.15 -9.50
C ALA A 293 0.78 -18.09 -11.01
N ALA A 294 0.74 -16.89 -11.59
CA ALA A 294 0.56 -16.69 -13.01
C ALA A 294 1.68 -17.31 -13.89
N LEU A 295 2.92 -17.29 -13.41
CA LEU A 295 4.04 -17.95 -14.09
C LEU A 295 3.87 -19.46 -14.05
N ILE A 296 3.42 -20.05 -12.94
CA ILE A 296 3.17 -21.49 -12.84
C ILE A 296 1.95 -21.87 -13.70
N ALA A 297 0.90 -21.05 -13.77
CA ALA A 297 -0.22 -21.27 -14.69
C ALA A 297 0.26 -21.37 -16.16
N SER A 298 1.27 -20.56 -16.52
CA SER A 298 1.92 -20.67 -17.84
C SER A 298 2.67 -22.00 -18.02
N MET A 299 3.29 -22.52 -16.94
CA MET A 299 3.93 -23.85 -16.96
C MET A 299 2.88 -24.97 -17.07
N VAL A 300 1.71 -24.81 -16.42
CA VAL A 300 0.59 -25.75 -16.55
C VAL A 300 0.15 -25.85 -18.03
N LYS A 301 0.07 -24.72 -18.74
CA LYS A 301 -0.20 -24.71 -20.20
C LYS A 301 0.79 -25.56 -20.99
N LEU A 302 2.07 -25.36 -20.72
CA LEU A 302 3.13 -26.13 -21.42
C LEU A 302 3.07 -27.61 -21.06
N ALA A 303 2.87 -27.94 -19.77
CA ALA A 303 2.72 -29.30 -19.30
C ALA A 303 1.53 -30.00 -19.97
N ALA A 304 0.35 -29.37 -20.00
CA ALA A 304 -0.83 -29.90 -20.67
C ALA A 304 -0.61 -30.10 -22.18
N THR A 305 -0.01 -29.11 -22.84
CA THR A 305 0.29 -29.18 -24.28
C THR A 305 1.23 -30.35 -24.61
N SER A 306 2.24 -30.59 -23.75
CA SER A 306 3.19 -31.71 -23.94
C SER A 306 2.52 -33.08 -23.81
N GLN A 307 1.40 -33.19 -23.08
CA GLN A 307 0.64 -34.43 -22.91
C GLN A 307 -0.54 -34.60 -23.85
N ARG A 308 -0.69 -33.75 -24.88
CA ARG A 308 -1.84 -33.75 -25.81
C ARG A 308 -2.07 -35.12 -26.49
N ALA A 309 -1.02 -35.88 -26.72
CA ALA A 309 -1.11 -37.24 -27.25
C ALA A 309 -1.86 -38.24 -26.33
N LYS A 310 -1.95 -37.91 -25.03
CA LYS A 310 -2.67 -38.70 -24.01
C LYS A 310 -4.05 -38.14 -23.68
N ALA A 311 -4.57 -37.22 -24.46
CA ALA A 311 -5.81 -36.51 -24.18
C ALA A 311 -7.02 -37.44 -23.96
N SER A 312 -7.07 -38.65 -24.54
CA SER A 312 -8.12 -39.65 -24.32
C SER A 312 -8.03 -40.42 -22.98
N ASP A 313 -6.93 -40.26 -22.25
CA ASP A 313 -6.70 -40.88 -20.97
C ASP A 313 -6.41 -39.83 -19.89
N PRO A 314 -7.45 -39.38 -19.12
CA PRO A 314 -7.31 -38.34 -18.13
C PRO A 314 -6.24 -38.61 -17.07
N ALA A 315 -6.13 -39.84 -16.55
CA ALA A 315 -5.15 -40.20 -15.55
C ALA A 315 -3.71 -40.10 -16.12
N ALA A 316 -3.46 -40.60 -17.32
CA ALA A 316 -2.17 -40.54 -17.97
C ALA A 316 -1.76 -39.10 -18.32
N LEU A 317 -2.73 -38.23 -18.66
CA LEU A 317 -2.51 -36.82 -18.91
C LEU A 317 -2.08 -36.09 -17.63
N LEU A 318 -2.82 -36.24 -16.53
CA LEU A 318 -2.49 -35.61 -15.23
C LEU A 318 -1.16 -36.13 -14.68
N LEU A 319 -0.88 -37.45 -14.80
CA LEU A 319 0.41 -38.02 -14.41
C LEU A 319 1.58 -37.39 -15.18
N GLY A 320 1.42 -37.20 -16.50
CA GLY A 320 2.42 -36.55 -17.33
C GLY A 320 2.61 -35.07 -16.97
N MET A 321 1.51 -34.37 -16.66
CA MET A 321 1.58 -32.99 -16.16
C MET A 321 2.29 -32.91 -14.81
N ASN A 322 1.98 -33.81 -13.86
CA ASN A 322 2.66 -33.87 -12.57
C ASN A 322 4.16 -34.04 -12.73
N SER A 323 4.58 -34.98 -13.57
CA SER A 323 6.01 -35.23 -13.85
C SER A 323 6.72 -34.01 -14.48
N ALA A 324 6.01 -33.21 -15.28
CA ALA A 324 6.58 -32.01 -15.89
C ALA A 324 6.67 -30.82 -14.92
N LEU A 325 5.76 -30.72 -13.95
CA LEU A 325 5.66 -29.63 -12.99
C LEU A 325 6.48 -29.87 -11.73
N HIS A 326 6.59 -31.13 -11.28
CA HIS A 326 7.26 -31.47 -10.03
C HIS A 326 8.72 -30.98 -10.01
N GLY A 327 9.11 -30.34 -8.89
CA GLY A 327 10.43 -29.74 -8.70
C GLY A 327 10.66 -28.38 -9.40
N ASN A 328 9.68 -27.88 -10.16
CA ASN A 328 9.81 -26.63 -10.93
C ASN A 328 8.91 -25.48 -10.41
N THR A 329 8.11 -25.70 -9.37
CA THR A 329 7.05 -24.77 -8.90
C THR A 329 7.39 -24.01 -7.62
N GLN A 330 8.64 -24.04 -7.13
CA GLN A 330 9.06 -23.38 -5.90
C GLN A 330 8.17 -23.70 -4.67
N ASN A 331 7.80 -24.98 -4.50
CA ASN A 331 6.90 -25.49 -3.46
C ASN A 331 5.42 -25.06 -3.58
N GLN A 332 5.01 -24.41 -4.65
CA GLN A 332 3.59 -24.25 -4.96
C GLN A 332 3.06 -25.52 -5.60
N PHE A 333 1.82 -25.86 -5.32
CA PHE A 333 1.11 -26.98 -5.91
C PHE A 333 0.01 -26.48 -6.84
N VAL A 334 -0.52 -27.37 -7.65
CA VAL A 334 -1.57 -27.07 -8.62
C VAL A 334 -2.71 -28.06 -8.40
N THR A 335 -3.93 -27.57 -8.22
CA THR A 335 -5.12 -28.41 -8.35
C THR A 335 -5.54 -28.42 -9.81
N ALA A 336 -6.00 -29.56 -10.32
CA ALA A 336 -6.44 -29.65 -11.71
C ALA A 336 -7.54 -30.71 -11.90
N ALA A 337 -8.48 -30.45 -12.79
CA ALA A 337 -9.44 -31.43 -13.24
C ALA A 337 -9.44 -31.50 -14.78
N TYR A 338 -9.53 -32.70 -15.31
CA TYR A 338 -9.60 -32.95 -16.75
C TYR A 338 -10.73 -33.90 -17.10
N VAL A 339 -11.54 -33.50 -18.06
CA VAL A 339 -12.60 -34.35 -18.64
C VAL A 339 -12.36 -34.54 -20.14
N TYR A 340 -12.39 -35.78 -20.59
CA TYR A 340 -12.43 -36.17 -21.99
C TYR A 340 -13.83 -36.64 -22.38
N LEU A 341 -14.39 -36.07 -23.43
CA LEU A 341 -15.70 -36.38 -23.96
C LEU A 341 -15.58 -37.00 -25.36
N ASP A 342 -16.30 -38.09 -25.60
CA ASP A 342 -16.36 -38.78 -26.89
C ASP A 342 -17.83 -38.99 -27.30
N ALA A 343 -18.28 -38.20 -28.27
CA ALA A 343 -19.64 -38.26 -28.77
C ALA A 343 -19.91 -39.53 -29.59
N GLN A 344 -18.90 -40.16 -30.20
CA GLN A 344 -19.03 -41.40 -30.96
C GLN A 344 -19.17 -42.60 -30.01
N ALA A 345 -18.33 -42.67 -28.97
CA ALA A 345 -18.42 -43.67 -27.93
C ALA A 345 -19.61 -43.44 -26.98
N ARG A 346 -20.17 -42.21 -26.97
CA ARG A 346 -21.16 -41.74 -25.98
C ARG A 346 -20.68 -41.92 -24.54
N GLU A 347 -19.49 -41.51 -24.27
CA GLU A 347 -18.80 -41.66 -23.01
C GLU A 347 -18.03 -40.38 -22.67
N PHE A 348 -17.96 -40.06 -21.39
CA PHE A 348 -16.94 -39.15 -20.88
C PHE A 348 -16.10 -39.82 -19.81
N ARG A 349 -14.82 -39.40 -19.73
CA ARG A 349 -13.86 -39.86 -18.74
C ARG A 349 -13.37 -38.68 -17.96
N TYR A 350 -13.24 -38.83 -16.64
CA TYR A 350 -12.86 -37.76 -15.74
C TYR A 350 -11.76 -38.21 -14.80
N SER A 351 -10.87 -37.29 -14.45
CA SER A 351 -9.85 -37.41 -13.43
C SER A 351 -9.53 -36.04 -12.84
N ALA A 352 -9.18 -36.00 -11.57
CA ALA A 352 -8.75 -34.78 -10.91
C ALA A 352 -7.52 -35.00 -10.03
N ALA A 353 -6.85 -33.91 -9.73
CA ALA A 353 -5.64 -33.81 -8.90
C ALA A 353 -5.87 -32.73 -7.82
N GLY A 354 -6.53 -33.09 -6.71
CA GLY A 354 -6.84 -32.18 -5.62
C GLY A 354 -7.85 -31.07 -5.96
N HIS A 355 -8.66 -31.24 -7.02
CA HIS A 355 -9.57 -30.20 -7.53
C HIS A 355 -11.01 -30.45 -7.10
N PRO A 356 -11.86 -29.40 -6.97
CA PRO A 356 -13.28 -29.56 -6.73
C PRO A 356 -13.96 -30.53 -7.71
N PRO A 357 -15.01 -31.26 -7.28
CA PRO A 357 -15.70 -32.25 -8.13
C PRO A 357 -16.38 -31.58 -9.32
N MET A 358 -16.38 -32.26 -10.47
CA MET A 358 -17.15 -31.85 -11.64
C MET A 358 -18.64 -32.07 -11.39
N LEU A 359 -19.48 -31.11 -11.77
CA LEU A 359 -20.93 -31.24 -11.67
C LEU A 359 -21.51 -31.71 -13.00
N LEU A 360 -22.38 -32.70 -12.94
CA LEU A 360 -23.21 -33.19 -14.06
C LEU A 360 -24.66 -32.84 -13.80
N LEU A 361 -25.25 -31.98 -14.62
CA LEU A 361 -26.69 -31.74 -14.68
C LEU A 361 -27.28 -32.61 -15.77
N ARG A 362 -28.14 -33.57 -15.37
CA ARG A 362 -28.86 -34.48 -16.23
C ARG A 362 -30.32 -34.55 -15.78
N GLU A 363 -31.28 -34.32 -16.66
CA GLU A 363 -32.71 -34.36 -16.38
C GLU A 363 -33.15 -33.56 -15.14
N GLY A 364 -32.52 -32.40 -14.91
CA GLY A 364 -32.80 -31.53 -13.77
C GLY A 364 -32.13 -31.95 -12.44
N LYS A 365 -31.39 -33.06 -12.42
CA LYS A 365 -30.65 -33.53 -11.27
C LYS A 365 -29.17 -33.16 -11.42
N VAL A 366 -28.61 -32.52 -10.41
CA VAL A 366 -27.16 -32.25 -10.31
C VAL A 366 -26.50 -33.38 -9.53
N THR A 367 -25.44 -33.96 -10.09
CA THR A 367 -24.67 -35.06 -9.48
C THR A 367 -23.19 -34.66 -9.53
N GLU A 368 -22.46 -34.89 -8.44
CA GLU A 368 -21.00 -34.71 -8.38
C GLU A 368 -20.31 -35.93 -8.99
N ILE A 369 -19.29 -35.66 -9.82
CA ILE A 369 -18.42 -36.67 -10.41
C ILE A 369 -17.09 -36.50 -9.75
N GLU A 370 -16.69 -37.47 -8.95
CA GLU A 370 -15.42 -37.47 -8.20
C GLU A 370 -14.51 -38.61 -8.67
N GLU A 371 -13.29 -38.30 -8.94
CA GLU A 371 -12.13 -39.20 -9.05
C GLU A 371 -10.92 -38.33 -8.82
N ASN A 372 -10.38 -38.32 -7.59
CA ASN A 372 -9.45 -37.30 -7.15
C ASN A 372 -8.15 -37.93 -6.60
N GLY A 373 -7.03 -37.51 -7.16
CA GLY A 373 -5.67 -37.84 -6.70
C GLY A 373 -5.03 -36.71 -5.94
N LEU A 374 -3.75 -36.85 -5.63
CA LEU A 374 -2.94 -35.78 -5.01
C LEU A 374 -2.73 -34.61 -5.99
N MET A 375 -2.60 -33.40 -5.44
CA MET A 375 -2.32 -32.18 -6.20
C MET A 375 -1.07 -32.33 -7.07
N LEU A 376 -1.07 -31.74 -8.24
CA LEU A 376 0.07 -31.69 -9.15
C LEU A 376 1.23 -30.90 -8.52
N ALA A 377 2.43 -31.28 -8.88
CA ALA A 377 3.71 -30.72 -8.44
C ALA A 377 4.06 -30.98 -6.96
N ALA A 378 3.11 -31.39 -6.10
CA ALA A 378 3.34 -31.60 -4.69
C ALA A 378 4.14 -32.88 -4.39
N PHE A 379 3.87 -33.96 -5.13
CA PHE A 379 4.44 -35.29 -4.86
C PHE A 379 4.85 -35.97 -6.17
N ASP A 380 6.05 -36.53 -6.21
CA ASP A 380 6.58 -37.28 -7.37
C ASP A 380 5.90 -38.65 -7.55
N PHE A 381 5.45 -39.26 -6.45
CA PHE A 381 4.78 -40.55 -6.41
C PHE A 381 3.25 -40.47 -6.62
N ALA A 382 2.71 -39.29 -6.97
CA ALA A 382 1.28 -39.11 -7.17
C ALA A 382 0.77 -40.04 -8.29
N THR A 383 -0.39 -40.66 -8.06
CA THR A 383 -1.11 -41.49 -9.02
C THR A 383 -2.52 -40.96 -9.19
N TYR A 384 -3.10 -41.18 -10.36
CA TYR A 384 -4.43 -40.67 -10.71
C TYR A 384 -5.27 -41.83 -11.24
N GLY A 385 -6.57 -41.84 -10.89
CA GLY A 385 -7.56 -42.74 -11.43
C GLY A 385 -8.36 -42.07 -12.55
N THR A 386 -9.14 -42.85 -13.27
CA THR A 386 -10.12 -42.36 -14.24
C THR A 386 -11.44 -43.04 -14.02
N VAL A 387 -12.51 -42.25 -13.89
CA VAL A 387 -13.89 -42.76 -13.94
C VAL A 387 -14.48 -42.49 -15.31
N ALA A 388 -15.29 -43.44 -15.78
CA ALA A 388 -16.01 -43.35 -17.06
C ALA A 388 -17.52 -43.39 -16.84
N HIS A 389 -18.25 -42.53 -17.54
CA HIS A 389 -19.68 -42.44 -17.48
C HIS A 389 -20.27 -42.30 -18.87
N ALA A 390 -21.49 -42.83 -19.07
CA ALA A 390 -22.24 -42.64 -20.29
C ALA A 390 -22.57 -41.15 -20.50
N LEU A 391 -22.35 -40.64 -21.73
CA LEU A 391 -22.74 -39.31 -22.14
C LEU A 391 -24.13 -39.35 -22.80
N GLN A 392 -25.06 -38.55 -22.28
CA GLN A 392 -26.42 -38.50 -22.75
C GLN A 392 -26.76 -37.13 -23.37
N PRO A 393 -27.66 -37.10 -24.37
CA PRO A 393 -28.11 -35.83 -24.96
C PRO A 393 -28.61 -34.86 -23.89
N ARG A 394 -28.25 -33.61 -23.99
CA ARG A 394 -28.57 -32.53 -23.03
C ARG A 394 -27.86 -32.64 -21.66
N ASP A 395 -26.85 -33.49 -21.53
CA ASP A 395 -25.96 -33.41 -20.39
C ASP A 395 -25.25 -32.06 -20.35
N ARG A 396 -25.18 -31.46 -19.15
CA ARG A 396 -24.36 -30.29 -18.90
C ARG A 396 -23.30 -30.63 -17.86
N LEU A 397 -22.04 -30.47 -18.23
CA LEU A 397 -20.90 -30.66 -17.36
C LEU A 397 -20.35 -29.31 -16.94
N VAL A 398 -20.01 -29.18 -15.67
CA VAL A 398 -19.46 -27.92 -15.12
C VAL A 398 -18.22 -28.22 -14.31
N LEU A 399 -17.12 -27.60 -14.72
CA LEU A 399 -15.87 -27.55 -13.96
C LEU A 399 -15.68 -26.13 -13.42
N TYR A 400 -15.17 -25.99 -12.22
CA TYR A 400 -15.03 -24.70 -11.54
C TYR A 400 -13.88 -24.74 -10.53
N THR A 401 -13.25 -23.58 -10.27
CA THR A 401 -12.26 -23.44 -9.21
C THR A 401 -12.94 -23.14 -7.88
N ASP A 402 -12.24 -23.37 -6.77
CA ASP A 402 -12.76 -23.20 -5.41
C ASP A 402 -13.23 -21.76 -5.11
N GLY A 403 -12.62 -20.74 -5.76
CA GLY A 403 -13.09 -19.36 -5.64
C GLY A 403 -14.59 -19.17 -5.94
N ILE A 404 -15.22 -20.07 -6.75
CA ILE A 404 -16.68 -20.05 -6.97
C ILE A 404 -17.47 -20.43 -5.71
N VAL A 405 -17.06 -21.48 -5.02
CA VAL A 405 -17.79 -22.03 -3.88
C VAL A 405 -17.33 -21.47 -2.53
N GLU A 406 -16.10 -20.98 -2.45
CA GLU A 406 -15.53 -20.38 -1.25
C GLU A 406 -15.74 -18.86 -1.18
N ALA A 407 -16.39 -18.25 -2.17
CA ALA A 407 -16.79 -16.84 -2.13
C ALA A 407 -17.63 -16.56 -0.88
N ALA A 408 -17.16 -15.67 0.01
CA ALA A 408 -17.77 -15.41 1.31
C ALA A 408 -18.61 -14.11 1.32
N ASN A 409 -19.79 -14.18 1.94
CA ASN A 409 -20.65 -13.01 2.16
C ASN A 409 -20.17 -12.15 3.35
N ALA A 410 -20.93 -11.11 3.70
CA ALA A 410 -20.58 -10.21 4.80
C ALA A 410 -20.59 -10.89 6.18
N GLU A 411 -21.33 -11.99 6.32
CA GLU A 411 -21.45 -12.82 7.51
C GLU A 411 -20.37 -13.91 7.58
N GLY A 412 -19.55 -14.07 6.52
CA GLY A 412 -18.50 -15.09 6.41
C GLY A 412 -19.03 -16.47 5.94
N GLU A 413 -20.24 -16.53 5.40
CA GLU A 413 -20.80 -17.77 4.86
C GLU A 413 -20.36 -17.95 3.41
N PHE A 414 -19.89 -19.14 3.05
CA PHE A 414 -19.50 -19.48 1.68
C PHE A 414 -20.71 -19.62 0.76
N PHE A 415 -20.51 -19.31 -0.52
CA PHE A 415 -21.53 -19.57 -1.55
C PHE A 415 -21.92 -21.04 -1.58
N GLY A 416 -20.94 -21.91 -1.54
CA GLY A 416 -21.09 -23.34 -1.38
C GLY A 416 -21.63 -24.08 -2.61
N GLN A 417 -21.43 -25.40 -2.60
CA GLN A 417 -21.90 -26.30 -3.70
C GLN A 417 -23.40 -26.34 -3.84
N GLU A 418 -24.16 -26.22 -2.74
CA GLU A 418 -25.62 -26.25 -2.78
C GLU A 418 -26.22 -25.08 -3.57
N ASN A 419 -25.68 -23.87 -3.38
CA ASN A 419 -26.08 -22.70 -4.14
C ASN A 419 -25.67 -22.83 -5.62
N LEU A 420 -24.47 -23.33 -5.91
CA LEU A 420 -24.03 -23.60 -7.27
C LEU A 420 -24.95 -24.61 -7.96
N ALA A 421 -25.26 -25.73 -7.30
CA ALA A 421 -26.19 -26.73 -7.82
C ALA A 421 -27.62 -26.19 -8.02
N ARG A 422 -28.09 -25.28 -7.15
CA ARG A 422 -29.38 -24.59 -7.32
C ARG A 422 -29.37 -23.72 -8.58
N VAL A 423 -28.36 -22.89 -8.76
CA VAL A 423 -28.24 -22.02 -9.95
C VAL A 423 -28.18 -22.86 -11.23
N LEU A 424 -27.47 -24.00 -11.22
CA LEU A 424 -27.44 -24.93 -12.35
C LEU A 424 -28.84 -25.48 -12.72
N ARG A 425 -29.65 -25.87 -11.73
CA ARG A 425 -31.02 -26.29 -11.98
C ARG A 425 -31.89 -25.19 -12.55
N ASP A 426 -31.75 -23.97 -11.99
CA ASP A 426 -32.52 -22.80 -12.40
C ASP A 426 -32.17 -22.33 -13.83
N THR A 427 -30.97 -22.68 -14.33
CA THR A 427 -30.48 -22.31 -15.68
C THR A 427 -30.57 -23.44 -16.68
N ILE A 428 -31.38 -24.48 -16.46
CA ILE A 428 -31.46 -25.65 -17.35
C ILE A 428 -31.85 -25.31 -18.81
N THR A 429 -32.60 -24.23 -19.01
CA THR A 429 -33.04 -23.77 -20.35
C THR A 429 -32.06 -22.76 -20.97
N PHE A 430 -31.05 -22.32 -20.23
CA PHE A 430 -30.06 -21.35 -20.68
C PHE A 430 -28.98 -22.05 -21.55
N THR A 431 -28.32 -21.30 -22.36
CA THR A 431 -27.11 -21.77 -23.06
C THR A 431 -25.94 -21.92 -22.06
N ALA A 432 -24.89 -22.65 -22.47
CA ALA A 432 -23.67 -22.77 -21.66
C ALA A 432 -23.11 -21.39 -21.30
N HIS A 433 -23.12 -20.44 -22.25
CA HIS A 433 -22.65 -19.08 -22.04
C HIS A 433 -23.49 -18.32 -21.00
N GLU A 434 -24.80 -18.30 -21.16
CA GLU A 434 -25.72 -17.63 -20.22
C GLU A 434 -25.64 -18.24 -18.81
N THR A 435 -25.44 -19.56 -18.72
CA THR A 435 -25.26 -20.28 -17.46
C THR A 435 -23.97 -19.83 -16.75
N ALA A 436 -22.84 -19.82 -17.46
CA ALA A 436 -21.57 -19.38 -16.92
C ALA A 436 -21.62 -17.91 -16.43
N GLU A 437 -22.21 -17.00 -17.24
CA GLU A 437 -22.46 -15.62 -16.84
C GLU A 437 -23.32 -15.51 -15.58
N ARG A 438 -24.41 -16.28 -15.53
CA ARG A 438 -25.33 -16.25 -14.39
C ARG A 438 -24.67 -16.70 -13.10
N ILE A 439 -23.84 -17.74 -13.18
CA ILE A 439 -23.10 -18.23 -11.99
C ILE A 439 -22.13 -17.15 -11.50
N ILE A 440 -21.29 -16.60 -12.37
CA ILE A 440 -20.34 -15.55 -11.98
C ILE A 440 -21.07 -14.36 -11.36
N HIS A 441 -22.17 -13.91 -11.98
CA HIS A 441 -22.95 -12.79 -11.44
C HIS A 441 -23.55 -13.09 -10.06
N MET A 442 -24.01 -14.33 -9.83
CA MET A 442 -24.56 -14.73 -8.52
C MET A 442 -23.46 -14.78 -7.46
N VAL A 443 -22.28 -15.31 -7.79
CA VAL A 443 -21.12 -15.34 -6.88
C VAL A 443 -20.66 -13.93 -6.54
N GLN A 444 -20.51 -13.05 -7.53
CA GLN A 444 -20.11 -11.66 -7.30
C GLN A 444 -21.12 -10.86 -6.46
N ASN A 445 -22.40 -11.14 -6.60
CA ASN A 445 -23.44 -10.51 -5.75
C ASN A 445 -23.49 -11.10 -4.33
N TRP A 446 -23.05 -12.33 -4.15
CA TRP A 446 -22.95 -12.99 -2.84
C TRP A 446 -21.74 -12.48 -2.07
N ALA A 447 -20.59 -12.40 -2.74
CA ALA A 447 -19.31 -12.05 -2.14
C ALA A 447 -19.25 -10.58 -1.71
N ARG A 448 -18.73 -10.33 -0.51
CA ARG A 448 -18.43 -8.97 -0.05
C ARG A 448 -17.21 -8.40 -0.77
N THR A 449 -16.20 -9.23 -0.96
CA THR A 449 -14.95 -8.95 -1.69
C THR A 449 -14.61 -10.17 -2.53
N GLN A 450 -13.94 -9.97 -3.65
CA GLN A 450 -13.39 -11.10 -4.38
C GLN A 450 -12.03 -11.43 -3.78
N ASP A 451 -11.94 -12.55 -3.08
CA ASP A 451 -10.73 -12.97 -2.34
C ASP A 451 -9.93 -14.04 -3.09
N ASP A 452 -10.48 -14.57 -4.22
CA ASP A 452 -9.82 -15.52 -5.11
C ASP A 452 -10.22 -15.33 -6.56
N ASP A 453 -9.52 -16.00 -7.48
CA ASP A 453 -9.85 -16.05 -8.90
C ASP A 453 -11.15 -16.83 -9.11
N LEU A 454 -11.99 -16.43 -10.06
CA LEU A 454 -13.24 -17.12 -10.37
C LEU A 454 -13.16 -17.70 -11.78
N THR A 455 -13.09 -19.02 -11.87
CA THR A 455 -13.05 -19.72 -13.17
C THR A 455 -14.11 -20.78 -13.26
N ILE A 456 -14.85 -20.80 -14.36
CA ILE A 456 -15.87 -21.80 -14.64
C ILE A 456 -15.89 -22.19 -16.11
N LEU A 457 -16.00 -23.48 -16.38
CA LEU A 457 -16.25 -24.08 -17.68
C LEU A 457 -17.61 -24.77 -17.68
N VAL A 458 -18.46 -24.44 -18.63
CA VAL A 458 -19.76 -25.09 -18.85
C VAL A 458 -19.74 -25.73 -20.22
N CYS A 459 -20.05 -27.04 -20.28
CA CYS A 459 -20.10 -27.80 -21.52
C CYS A 459 -21.48 -28.47 -21.66
N ASP A 460 -22.21 -28.13 -22.71
CA ASP A 460 -23.46 -28.78 -23.10
C ASP A 460 -23.19 -29.79 -24.21
N TYR A 461 -23.67 -31.04 -24.01
CA TYR A 461 -23.61 -32.05 -25.04
C TYR A 461 -24.95 -32.09 -25.83
N MET A 462 -24.82 -31.81 -27.11
CA MET A 462 -25.91 -31.83 -28.10
C MET A 462 -25.82 -33.13 -28.91
N ALA A 463 -26.87 -33.91 -29.00
CA ALA A 463 -26.88 -35.23 -29.66
C ALA A 463 -26.84 -35.12 -31.19
#